data_c3b7e960a424715b9778d282a214fea9
#
_entry.id   c3b7e960a424715b9778d282a214fea9
#
_cell.length_a   1.000
_cell.length_b   1.000
_cell.length_c   1.000
_cell.angle_alpha   90.00
_cell.angle_beta   90.00
_cell.angle_gamma   90.00
#
_symmetry.space_group_name_H-M   'P 1'
#
loop_
_entity.id
_entity.type
_entity.pdbx_description
1 polymer ?
#
loop_
_entity_poly.entity_id
_entity_poly.type
_entity_poly.pdbx_seq_one_letter_code
_entity_poly.pdbx_strand_id
1 'polypeptide(L)'
;MPGRPGDPARPERDEAPGPRAGVGTLPPQGDGPYDHLLARRVVMLGAPVDDTSANVLIAQLLRLDHDAPDREIQLCVNSPGGSFSAMTAVHDTMRHLSCGIRTVCLGQAGPAAALLLAAGTPGRRLVLPGARITLQQPSYDEPLHGRASDLEAHAAELLRRRDRFETLLARYTGHPRARVHADLEHTTVFDAQQAIAYGLVDRVAGNGEAFTASEDR
;
A
#
# COMPACT_ATOMS: atom_id res chain seq x y z
N MET A 1 25.56 74.11 3.87
CA MET A 1 24.39 73.35 3.39
C MET A 1 24.51 71.90 3.92
N PRO A 2 23.66 71.49 4.86
CA PRO A 2 23.76 70.19 5.51
C PRO A 2 22.95 69.14 4.69
N GLY A 3 23.49 67.93 4.69
CA GLY A 3 22.94 66.78 3.98
C GLY A 3 21.61 66.26 4.53
N ARG A 4 20.81 65.71 3.67
CA ARG A 4 19.51 65.04 3.97
C ARG A 4 19.74 63.76 4.78
N PRO A 5 18.88 63.44 5.76
CA PRO A 5 18.90 62.21 6.51
C PRO A 5 18.34 61.05 5.66
N GLY A 6 18.92 59.86 5.89
CA GLY A 6 18.62 58.63 5.18
C GLY A 6 17.21 58.10 5.41
N ASP A 7 16.71 57.51 4.34
CA ASP A 7 15.44 56.78 4.26
C ASP A 7 15.49 55.50 5.14
N PRO A 8 14.49 55.21 5.97
CA PRO A 8 14.46 53.99 6.78
C PRO A 8 14.20 52.77 5.89
N ALA A 9 15.02 51.75 6.12
CA ALA A 9 14.92 50.45 5.46
C ALA A 9 13.48 49.87 5.52
N ARG A 10 12.95 49.49 4.38
CA ARG A 10 11.70 48.71 4.26
C ARG A 10 11.90 47.36 5.00
N PRO A 11 10.95 46.95 5.84
CA PRO A 11 10.98 45.59 6.38
C PRO A 11 10.80 44.58 5.24
N GLU A 12 11.69 43.59 5.21
CA GLU A 12 11.55 42.38 4.37
C GLU A 12 10.18 41.77 4.64
N ARG A 13 9.40 41.59 3.58
CA ARG A 13 8.15 40.84 3.65
C ARG A 13 8.53 39.38 3.85
N ASP A 14 8.18 38.81 4.97
CA ASP A 14 8.09 37.37 5.15
C ASP A 14 7.25 36.81 4.01
N GLU A 15 7.90 36.14 3.06
CA GLU A 15 7.20 35.31 2.08
C GLU A 15 6.54 34.16 2.85
N ALA A 16 5.23 34.21 2.92
CA ALA A 16 4.43 33.10 3.38
C ALA A 16 4.81 31.82 2.59
N PRO A 17 5.00 30.68 3.26
CA PRO A 17 5.30 29.44 2.56
C PRO A 17 4.20 29.17 1.52
N GLY A 18 4.63 28.99 0.28
CA GLY A 18 3.75 28.64 -0.84
C GLY A 18 2.88 27.42 -0.52
N PRO A 19 1.74 27.25 -1.20
CA PRO A 19 0.81 26.18 -0.92
C PRO A 19 1.54 24.83 -1.01
N ARG A 20 1.55 24.11 0.11
CA ARG A 20 2.04 22.72 0.17
C ARG A 20 1.35 21.93 -0.93
N ALA A 21 2.14 21.20 -1.72
CA ALA A 21 1.66 20.31 -2.77
C ALA A 21 0.44 19.53 -2.27
N GLY A 22 -0.65 19.64 -3.01
CA GLY A 22 -1.96 19.22 -2.56
C GLY A 22 -1.98 17.77 -2.08
N VAL A 23 -2.47 17.59 -0.88
CA VAL A 23 -3.12 16.35 -0.48
C VAL A 23 -4.02 15.95 -1.64
N GLY A 24 -3.74 14.79 -2.27
CA GLY A 24 -4.53 14.31 -3.38
C GLY A 24 -5.97 14.18 -2.96
N THR A 25 -6.76 15.22 -3.22
CA THR A 25 -8.20 15.16 -3.07
C THR A 25 -8.69 14.10 -4.05
N LEU A 26 -9.38 13.09 -3.51
CA LEU A 26 -10.15 12.16 -4.33
C LEU A 26 -10.98 12.97 -5.32
N PRO A 27 -11.00 12.57 -6.60
CA PRO A 27 -11.90 13.20 -7.57
C PRO A 27 -13.33 13.10 -7.03
N PRO A 28 -14.16 14.12 -7.26
CA PRO A 28 -15.57 14.08 -6.84
C PRO A 28 -16.25 12.85 -7.43
N GLN A 29 -17.10 12.19 -6.61
CA GLN A 29 -17.88 11.03 -7.03
C GLN A 29 -18.74 11.40 -8.24
N GLY A 30 -18.50 10.75 -9.39
CA GLY A 30 -19.29 10.89 -10.59
C GLY A 30 -18.43 10.73 -11.87
N ASP A 31 -18.65 9.68 -12.64
CA ASP A 31 -18.15 9.41 -13.99
C ASP A 31 -16.62 9.38 -14.20
N GLY A 32 -15.82 9.25 -13.15
CA GLY A 32 -14.38 9.04 -13.26
C GLY A 32 -14.03 7.60 -13.65
N PRO A 33 -12.82 7.36 -14.22
CA PRO A 33 -12.39 6.01 -14.59
C PRO A 33 -12.37 5.05 -13.41
N TYR A 34 -12.12 5.53 -12.20
CA TYR A 34 -12.16 4.72 -10.98
C TYR A 34 -13.58 4.31 -10.59
N ASP A 35 -14.61 5.13 -10.87
CA ASP A 35 -16.01 4.82 -10.58
C ASP A 35 -16.51 3.70 -11.49
N HIS A 36 -16.12 3.70 -12.75
CA HIS A 36 -16.42 2.61 -13.68
C HIS A 36 -15.76 1.28 -13.26
N LEU A 37 -14.54 1.33 -12.71
CA LEU A 37 -13.87 0.14 -12.17
C LEU A 37 -14.58 -0.35 -10.91
N LEU A 38 -14.93 0.55 -10.00
CA LEU A 38 -15.63 0.23 -8.77
C LEU A 38 -16.99 -0.44 -9.04
N ALA A 39 -17.75 0.05 -10.05
CA ALA A 39 -19.00 -0.57 -10.48
C ALA A 39 -18.80 -2.02 -10.97
N ARG A 40 -17.61 -2.37 -11.43
CA ARG A 40 -17.21 -3.74 -11.80
C ARG A 40 -16.53 -4.49 -10.67
N ARG A 41 -16.60 -3.99 -9.43
CA ARG A 41 -15.96 -4.55 -8.24
C ARG A 41 -14.42 -4.59 -8.33
N VAL A 42 -13.84 -3.69 -9.12
CA VAL A 42 -12.39 -3.51 -9.25
C VAL A 42 -11.97 -2.29 -8.44
N VAL A 43 -11.09 -2.49 -7.49
CA VAL A 43 -10.52 -1.46 -6.61
C VAL A 43 -9.05 -1.27 -6.93
N MET A 44 -8.58 -0.03 -6.96
CA MET A 44 -7.20 0.30 -7.29
C MET A 44 -6.43 0.81 -6.08
N LEU A 45 -5.32 0.14 -5.76
CA LEU A 45 -4.26 0.66 -4.92
C LEU A 45 -3.13 1.19 -5.83
N GLY A 46 -3.28 2.44 -6.30
CA GLY A 46 -2.38 3.09 -7.27
C GLY A 46 -1.50 4.20 -6.68
N ALA A 47 -1.43 4.29 -5.35
CA ALA A 47 -0.71 5.33 -4.61
C ALA A 47 0.12 4.70 -3.47
N PRO A 48 0.99 5.48 -2.78
CA PRO A 48 1.56 5.04 -1.51
C PRO A 48 0.47 4.65 -0.51
N VAL A 49 0.76 3.65 0.32
CA VAL A 49 -0.14 3.20 1.40
C VAL A 49 0.04 4.16 2.57
N ASP A 50 -0.86 5.12 2.69
CA ASP A 50 -0.97 6.07 3.79
C ASP A 50 -2.38 6.03 4.40
N ASP A 51 -2.63 6.82 5.44
CA ASP A 51 -3.93 6.82 6.12
C ASP A 51 -5.07 7.25 5.20
N THR A 52 -4.80 8.15 4.24
CA THR A 52 -5.81 8.63 3.30
C THR A 52 -6.18 7.54 2.29
N SER A 53 -5.18 6.98 1.62
CA SER A 53 -5.37 5.92 0.62
C SER A 53 -5.97 4.66 1.24
N ALA A 54 -5.54 4.31 2.48
CA ALA A 54 -6.08 3.17 3.21
C ALA A 54 -7.55 3.35 3.58
N ASN A 55 -7.95 4.51 4.10
CA ASN A 55 -9.35 4.78 4.46
C ASN A 55 -10.28 4.73 3.24
N VAL A 56 -9.82 5.24 2.09
CA VAL A 56 -10.58 5.15 0.84
C VAL A 56 -10.73 3.70 0.40
N LEU A 57 -9.63 2.96 0.39
CA LEU A 57 -9.63 1.54 0.01
C LEU A 57 -10.54 0.72 0.93
N ILE A 58 -10.46 0.94 2.25
CA ILE A 58 -11.32 0.29 3.25
C ILE A 58 -12.80 0.60 2.96
N ALA A 59 -13.15 1.87 2.75
CA ALA A 59 -14.53 2.26 2.47
C ALA A 59 -15.08 1.59 1.19
N GLN A 60 -14.26 1.50 0.13
CA GLN A 60 -14.64 0.80 -1.10
C GLN A 60 -14.83 -0.70 -0.88
N LEU A 61 -13.91 -1.34 -0.15
CA LEU A 61 -14.00 -2.77 0.16
C LEU A 61 -15.26 -3.10 0.98
N LEU A 62 -15.53 -2.34 2.06
CA LEU A 62 -16.71 -2.53 2.91
C LEU A 62 -18.00 -2.30 2.13
N ARG A 63 -18.06 -1.27 1.28
CA ARG A 63 -19.21 -1.03 0.41
C ARG A 63 -19.47 -2.21 -0.51
N LEU A 64 -18.43 -2.69 -1.21
CA LEU A 64 -18.58 -3.80 -2.15
C LEU A 64 -18.98 -5.10 -1.46
N ASP A 65 -18.45 -5.39 -0.27
CA ASP A 65 -18.85 -6.56 0.51
C ASP A 65 -20.31 -6.46 0.96
N HIS A 66 -20.75 -5.27 1.42
CA HIS A 66 -22.14 -5.03 1.79
C HIS A 66 -23.10 -5.18 0.60
N ASP A 67 -22.72 -4.65 -0.57
CA ASP A 67 -23.58 -4.68 -1.77
C ASP A 67 -23.75 -6.11 -2.33
N ALA A 68 -22.73 -6.98 -2.21
CA ALA A 68 -22.80 -8.38 -2.68
C ALA A 68 -21.69 -9.22 -1.97
N PRO A 69 -21.99 -9.82 -0.81
CA PRO A 69 -21.03 -10.52 0.03
C PRO A 69 -20.55 -11.86 -0.56
N ASP A 70 -21.23 -12.40 -1.53
CA ASP A 70 -20.93 -13.64 -2.24
C ASP A 70 -20.09 -13.45 -3.52
N ARG A 71 -19.90 -12.19 -3.95
CA ARG A 71 -19.17 -11.88 -5.18
C ARG A 71 -17.75 -11.39 -4.89
N GLU A 72 -16.79 -11.94 -5.62
CA GLU A 72 -15.36 -11.59 -5.50
C GLU A 72 -15.11 -10.10 -5.76
N ILE A 73 -14.17 -9.51 -5.00
CA ILE A 73 -13.61 -8.16 -5.25
C ILE A 73 -12.24 -8.34 -5.87
N GLN A 74 -11.92 -7.54 -6.89
CA GLN A 74 -10.59 -7.49 -7.47
C GLN A 74 -9.84 -6.28 -6.95
N LEU A 75 -8.70 -6.50 -6.28
CA LEU A 75 -7.75 -5.48 -5.85
C LEU A 75 -6.57 -5.42 -6.81
N CYS A 76 -6.50 -4.36 -7.61
CA CYS A 76 -5.36 -4.07 -8.48
C CYS A 76 -4.30 -3.25 -7.72
N VAL A 77 -3.06 -3.73 -7.72
CA VAL A 77 -1.95 -3.15 -6.96
C VAL A 77 -0.91 -2.56 -7.91
N ASN A 78 -0.64 -1.26 -7.75
CA ASN A 78 0.49 -0.56 -8.37
C ASN A 78 1.00 0.50 -7.40
N SER A 79 1.66 0.08 -6.32
CA SER A 79 2.01 0.93 -5.18
C SER A 79 3.45 0.71 -4.73
N PRO A 80 4.18 1.77 -4.39
CA PRO A 80 5.52 1.67 -3.82
C PRO A 80 5.53 1.10 -2.37
N GLY A 81 4.36 0.84 -1.78
CA GLY A 81 4.24 0.49 -0.37
C GLY A 81 3.97 1.73 0.49
N GLY A 82 4.42 1.74 1.74
CA GLY A 82 4.23 2.87 2.67
C GLY A 82 3.99 2.45 4.11
N SER A 83 3.10 3.14 4.80
CA SER A 83 2.83 3.00 6.23
C SER A 83 2.41 1.59 6.65
N PHE A 84 3.08 1.07 7.66
CA PHE A 84 2.74 -0.24 8.25
C PHE A 84 1.36 -0.22 8.94
N SER A 85 1.00 0.86 9.62
CA SER A 85 -0.30 0.98 10.28
C SER A 85 -1.45 1.02 9.28
N ALA A 86 -1.31 1.82 8.22
CA ALA A 86 -2.28 1.91 7.13
C ALA A 86 -2.44 0.55 6.42
N MET A 87 -1.33 -0.11 6.10
CA MET A 87 -1.33 -1.48 5.55
C MET A 87 -2.06 -2.46 6.47
N THR A 88 -1.81 -2.40 7.78
CA THR A 88 -2.45 -3.29 8.75
C THR A 88 -3.97 -3.09 8.77
N ALA A 89 -4.45 -1.86 8.73
CA ALA A 89 -5.87 -1.55 8.70
C ALA A 89 -6.56 -2.13 7.44
N VAL A 90 -5.93 -1.96 6.27
CA VAL A 90 -6.43 -2.57 5.01
C VAL A 90 -6.40 -4.09 5.09
N HIS A 91 -5.28 -4.67 5.54
CA HIS A 91 -5.12 -6.12 5.68
C HIS A 91 -6.20 -6.73 6.59
N ASP A 92 -6.40 -6.15 7.77
CA ASP A 92 -7.39 -6.66 8.73
C ASP A 92 -8.81 -6.51 8.18
N THR A 93 -9.09 -5.43 7.44
CA THR A 93 -10.36 -5.27 6.69
C THR A 93 -10.52 -6.39 5.66
N MET A 94 -9.52 -6.62 4.79
CA MET A 94 -9.56 -7.70 3.79
C MET A 94 -9.85 -9.07 4.42
N ARG A 95 -9.32 -9.31 5.62
CA ARG A 95 -9.55 -10.57 6.37
C ARG A 95 -10.93 -10.67 7.02
N HIS A 96 -11.62 -9.55 7.16
CA HIS A 96 -12.93 -9.46 7.79
C HIS A 96 -14.10 -9.51 6.79
N LEU A 97 -13.82 -9.32 5.49
CA LEU A 97 -14.81 -9.40 4.44
C LEU A 97 -15.35 -10.82 4.28
N SER A 98 -16.61 -10.90 3.88
CA SER A 98 -17.30 -12.16 3.57
C SER A 98 -16.91 -12.71 2.21
N CYS A 99 -16.66 -11.81 1.25
CA CYS A 99 -16.31 -12.17 -0.12
C CYS A 99 -14.81 -12.49 -0.29
N GLY A 100 -14.48 -13.26 -1.33
CA GLY A 100 -13.12 -13.50 -1.77
C GLY A 100 -12.49 -12.22 -2.35
N ILE A 101 -11.16 -12.10 -2.22
CA ILE A 101 -10.41 -11.02 -2.83
C ILE A 101 -9.38 -11.58 -3.82
N ARG A 102 -9.57 -11.26 -5.07
CA ARG A 102 -8.58 -11.46 -6.13
C ARG A 102 -7.60 -10.31 -6.12
N THR A 103 -6.31 -10.57 -6.06
CA THR A 103 -5.28 -9.53 -6.13
C THR A 103 -4.49 -9.62 -7.42
N VAL A 104 -4.12 -8.46 -8.00
CA VAL A 104 -3.36 -8.39 -9.25
C VAL A 104 -2.30 -7.30 -9.14
N CYS A 105 -1.02 -7.67 -9.22
CA CYS A 105 0.06 -6.69 -9.32
C CYS A 105 0.22 -6.23 -10.78
N LEU A 106 0.05 -4.93 -11.04
CA LEU A 106 0.12 -4.36 -12.39
C LEU A 106 1.53 -3.93 -12.76
N GLY A 107 2.20 -3.13 -11.92
CA GLY A 107 3.53 -2.58 -12.18
C GLY A 107 4.49 -2.85 -11.03
N GLN A 108 4.11 -2.42 -9.84
CA GLN A 108 4.93 -2.60 -8.65
C GLN A 108 4.10 -2.88 -7.40
N ALA A 109 4.69 -3.60 -6.47
CA ALA A 109 4.20 -3.76 -5.11
C ALA A 109 5.38 -3.64 -4.14
N GLY A 110 5.52 -2.49 -3.48
CA GLY A 110 6.49 -2.29 -2.40
C GLY A 110 6.06 -3.01 -1.11
N PRO A 111 6.87 -3.00 -0.03
CA PRO A 111 6.72 -3.92 1.08
C PRO A 111 5.32 -4.01 1.68
N ALA A 112 4.69 -2.88 2.00
CA ALA A 112 3.33 -2.85 2.52
C ALA A 112 2.30 -3.36 1.49
N ALA A 113 2.44 -2.95 0.22
CA ALA A 113 1.56 -3.36 -0.86
C ALA A 113 1.79 -4.85 -1.25
N ALA A 114 3.01 -5.36 -1.13
CA ALA A 114 3.35 -6.75 -1.36
C ALA A 114 2.64 -7.69 -0.36
N LEU A 115 2.52 -7.26 0.90
CA LEU A 115 1.75 -8.01 1.89
C LEU A 115 0.26 -8.04 1.53
N LEU A 116 -0.32 -6.90 1.12
CA LEU A 116 -1.72 -6.84 0.69
C LEU A 116 -1.97 -7.69 -0.56
N LEU A 117 -1.04 -7.70 -1.50
CA LEU A 117 -1.06 -8.58 -2.67
C LEU A 117 -1.08 -10.06 -2.25
N ALA A 118 -0.17 -10.46 -1.35
CA ALA A 118 -0.07 -11.83 -0.86
C ALA A 118 -1.26 -12.25 0.01
N ALA A 119 -1.97 -11.29 0.63
CA ALA A 119 -3.15 -11.53 1.46
C ALA A 119 -4.44 -11.85 0.67
N GLY A 120 -4.39 -11.79 -0.66
CA GLY A 120 -5.49 -12.22 -1.52
C GLY A 120 -5.88 -13.68 -1.31
N THR A 121 -7.04 -14.05 -1.81
CA THR A 121 -7.55 -15.42 -1.75
C THR A 121 -6.56 -16.38 -2.43
N PRO A 122 -6.14 -17.47 -1.78
CA PRO A 122 -5.24 -18.45 -2.39
C PRO A 122 -5.74 -18.96 -3.76
N GLY A 123 -4.84 -19.03 -4.74
CA GLY A 123 -5.16 -19.37 -6.14
C GLY A 123 -5.69 -18.18 -6.97
N ARG A 124 -5.91 -17.01 -6.32
CA ARG A 124 -6.46 -15.80 -6.94
C ARG A 124 -5.50 -14.60 -6.88
N ARG A 125 -4.22 -14.84 -6.59
CA ARG A 125 -3.18 -13.82 -6.51
C ARG A 125 -2.39 -13.81 -7.82
N LEU A 126 -2.46 -12.72 -8.56
CA LEU A 126 -1.93 -12.59 -9.91
C LEU A 126 -0.83 -11.54 -10.00
N VAL A 127 0.01 -11.68 -11.00
CA VAL A 127 1.05 -10.70 -11.34
C VAL A 127 1.15 -10.52 -12.84
N LEU A 128 1.32 -9.29 -13.33
CA LEU A 128 1.65 -9.05 -14.73
C LEU A 128 3.13 -9.36 -15.00
N PRO A 129 3.48 -9.77 -16.25
CA PRO A 129 4.84 -10.25 -16.57
C PRO A 129 5.95 -9.23 -16.26
N GLY A 130 5.68 -7.94 -16.45
CA GLY A 130 6.64 -6.85 -16.21
C GLY A 130 6.69 -6.32 -14.78
N ALA A 131 5.80 -6.79 -13.91
CA ALA A 131 5.69 -6.28 -12.54
C ALA A 131 6.91 -6.62 -11.67
N ARG A 132 7.13 -5.80 -10.64
CA ARG A 132 8.17 -6.00 -9.63
C ARG A 132 7.56 -5.95 -8.23
N ILE A 133 7.92 -6.93 -7.41
CA ILE A 133 7.47 -7.01 -6.03
C ILE A 133 8.69 -6.86 -5.13
N THR A 134 8.61 -5.96 -4.16
CA THR A 134 9.73 -5.67 -3.26
C THR A 134 9.36 -6.09 -1.84
N LEU A 135 10.24 -6.84 -1.21
CA LEU A 135 10.18 -7.13 0.23
C LEU A 135 11.32 -6.42 0.95
N GLN A 136 10.99 -5.86 2.09
CA GLN A 136 11.90 -5.20 3.01
C GLN A 136 11.25 -5.15 4.38
N GLN A 137 12.05 -5.18 5.44
CA GLN A 137 11.53 -5.01 6.80
C GLN A 137 10.89 -3.63 6.99
N PRO A 138 9.89 -3.51 7.87
CA PRO A 138 9.35 -2.22 8.26
C PRO A 138 10.43 -1.31 8.83
N SER A 139 10.39 -0.04 8.43
CA SER A 139 11.30 1.01 8.92
C SER A 139 10.51 2.27 9.22
N TYR A 140 11.12 3.21 9.91
CA TYR A 140 10.62 4.58 9.97
C TYR A 140 11.18 5.35 8.78
N ASP A 141 10.34 6.17 8.16
CA ASP A 141 10.73 6.97 6.99
C ASP A 141 11.67 8.12 7.36
N GLU A 142 11.58 8.60 8.61
CA GLU A 142 12.40 9.68 9.14
C GLU A 142 13.22 9.24 10.35
N PRO A 143 14.42 9.82 10.56
CA PRO A 143 15.20 9.60 11.76
C PRO A 143 14.42 10.02 13.01
N LEU A 144 14.34 9.14 13.99
CA LEU A 144 13.69 9.42 15.27
C LEU A 144 14.62 10.21 16.18
N HIS A 145 14.09 11.28 16.75
CA HIS A 145 14.75 12.12 17.75
C HIS A 145 13.89 12.17 19.00
N GLY A 146 14.51 12.18 20.17
CA GLY A 146 13.78 12.29 21.44
C GLY A 146 14.59 11.85 22.65
N ARG A 147 13.91 11.66 23.77
CA ARG A 147 14.52 11.14 24.99
C ARG A 147 14.81 9.65 24.80
N ALA A 148 15.79 9.13 25.57
CA ALA A 148 16.15 7.71 25.51
C ALA A 148 14.96 6.78 25.72
N SER A 149 14.08 7.08 26.66
CA SER A 149 12.85 6.32 26.92
C SER A 149 11.89 6.27 25.73
N ASP A 150 11.78 7.39 24.98
CA ASP A 150 10.91 7.48 23.81
C ASP A 150 11.51 6.66 22.66
N LEU A 151 12.82 6.71 22.48
CA LEU A 151 13.55 5.92 21.48
C LEU A 151 13.47 4.42 21.79
N GLU A 152 13.54 4.02 23.05
CA GLU A 152 13.33 2.61 23.47
C GLU A 152 11.89 2.14 23.13
N ALA A 153 10.88 2.97 23.41
CA ALA A 153 9.50 2.66 23.08
C ALA A 153 9.29 2.52 21.56
N HIS A 154 9.88 3.42 20.77
CA HIS A 154 9.83 3.33 19.30
C HIS A 154 10.55 2.09 18.76
N ALA A 155 11.71 1.75 19.31
CA ALA A 155 12.45 0.54 18.92
C ALA A 155 11.63 -0.72 19.23
N ALA A 156 11.03 -0.79 20.43
CA ALA A 156 10.16 -1.91 20.79
C ALA A 156 8.95 -2.04 19.88
N GLU A 157 8.35 -0.90 19.47
CA GLU A 157 7.24 -0.91 18.52
C GLU A 157 7.67 -1.37 17.13
N LEU A 158 8.83 -0.94 16.65
CA LEU A 158 9.36 -1.37 15.35
C LEU A 158 9.62 -2.89 15.33
N LEU A 159 10.14 -3.44 16.41
CA LEU A 159 10.33 -4.89 16.55
C LEU A 159 8.99 -5.64 16.52
N ARG A 160 7.93 -5.12 17.16
CA ARG A 160 6.57 -5.69 17.08
C ARG A 160 6.00 -5.65 15.67
N ARG A 161 6.19 -4.54 14.95
CA ARG A 161 5.76 -4.40 13.53
C ARG A 161 6.48 -5.40 12.64
N ARG A 162 7.80 -5.55 12.83
CA ARG A 162 8.60 -6.52 12.10
C ARG A 162 8.11 -7.94 12.36
N ASP A 163 7.93 -8.32 13.63
CA ASP A 163 7.43 -9.63 14.05
C ASP A 163 6.08 -9.96 13.39
N ARG A 164 5.14 -9.01 13.41
CA ARG A 164 3.84 -9.17 12.76
C ARG A 164 3.97 -9.32 11.26
N PHE A 165 4.80 -8.52 10.60
CA PHE A 165 5.03 -8.57 9.16
C PHE A 165 5.61 -9.92 8.72
N GLU A 166 6.63 -10.40 9.41
CA GLU A 166 7.24 -11.72 9.20
C GLU A 166 6.21 -12.85 9.37
N THR A 167 5.40 -12.77 10.41
CA THR A 167 4.37 -13.77 10.69
C THR A 167 3.32 -13.83 9.59
N LEU A 168 2.87 -12.67 9.11
CA LEU A 168 1.90 -12.59 8.02
C LEU A 168 2.48 -13.08 6.70
N LEU A 169 3.71 -12.67 6.34
CA LEU A 169 4.38 -13.16 5.13
C LEU A 169 4.61 -14.67 5.17
N ALA A 170 5.08 -15.21 6.29
CA ALA A 170 5.25 -16.65 6.46
C ALA A 170 3.94 -17.42 6.23
N ARG A 171 2.83 -16.89 6.76
CA ARG A 171 1.49 -17.45 6.57
C ARG A 171 1.06 -17.48 5.10
N TYR A 172 1.30 -16.39 4.36
CA TYR A 172 0.82 -16.26 2.97
C TYR A 172 1.72 -16.93 1.95
N THR A 173 3.03 -16.98 2.22
CA THR A 173 4.01 -17.59 1.31
C THR A 173 4.25 -19.07 1.59
N GLY A 174 3.88 -19.55 2.78
CA GLY A 174 4.16 -20.93 3.23
C GLY A 174 5.61 -21.16 3.65
N HIS A 175 6.46 -20.13 3.66
CA HIS A 175 7.83 -20.25 4.12
C HIS A 175 7.94 -20.27 5.65
N PRO A 176 8.92 -20.99 6.21
CA PRO A 176 9.24 -20.87 7.63
C PRO A 176 9.60 -19.44 8.00
N ARG A 177 9.14 -18.97 9.16
CA ARG A 177 9.40 -17.60 9.62
C ARG A 177 10.89 -17.24 9.66
N ALA A 178 11.76 -18.17 10.02
CA ALA A 178 13.20 -17.95 10.05
C ALA A 178 13.77 -17.60 8.65
N ARG A 179 13.21 -18.19 7.58
CA ARG A 179 13.57 -17.84 6.21
C ARG A 179 13.07 -16.45 5.85
N VAL A 180 11.81 -16.15 6.13
CA VAL A 180 11.23 -14.81 5.88
C VAL A 180 12.04 -13.73 6.62
N HIS A 181 12.42 -13.99 7.86
CA HIS A 181 13.28 -13.09 8.65
C HIS A 181 14.60 -12.80 7.93
N ALA A 182 15.31 -13.83 7.46
CA ALA A 182 16.57 -13.67 6.74
C ALA A 182 16.38 -12.93 5.40
N ASP A 183 15.31 -13.22 4.66
CA ASP A 183 15.01 -12.59 3.37
C ASP A 183 14.63 -11.11 3.52
N LEU A 184 14.16 -10.67 4.69
CA LEU A 184 13.81 -9.28 5.00
C LEU A 184 15.00 -8.44 5.52
N GLU A 185 16.15 -9.04 5.84
CA GLU A 185 17.35 -8.30 6.28
C GLU A 185 17.83 -7.30 5.22
N HIS A 186 17.62 -7.63 3.95
CA HIS A 186 17.98 -6.79 2.81
C HIS A 186 16.76 -6.60 1.91
N THR A 187 16.75 -5.46 1.20
CA THR A 187 15.74 -5.24 0.17
C THR A 187 15.86 -6.30 -0.93
N THR A 188 14.82 -7.09 -1.11
CA THR A 188 14.75 -8.11 -2.15
C THR A 188 13.68 -7.74 -3.17
N VAL A 189 14.05 -7.74 -4.45
CA VAL A 189 13.14 -7.44 -5.56
C VAL A 189 12.89 -8.71 -6.36
N PHE A 190 11.62 -9.06 -6.51
CA PHE A 190 11.16 -10.24 -7.24
C PHE A 190 10.58 -9.84 -8.59
N ASP A 191 10.95 -10.54 -9.64
CA ASP A 191 10.18 -10.58 -10.89
C ASP A 191 8.94 -11.49 -10.73
N ALA A 192 8.14 -11.59 -11.79
CA ALA A 192 6.90 -12.37 -11.76
C ALA A 192 7.12 -13.84 -11.41
N GLN A 193 8.15 -14.48 -11.99
CA GLN A 193 8.42 -15.91 -11.77
C GLN A 193 9.01 -16.16 -10.38
N GLN A 194 9.90 -15.29 -9.93
CA GLN A 194 10.45 -15.33 -8.58
C GLN A 194 9.37 -15.13 -7.51
N ALA A 195 8.42 -14.22 -7.76
CA ALA A 195 7.30 -13.97 -6.85
C ALA A 195 6.36 -15.17 -6.72
N ILE A 196 6.13 -15.91 -7.82
CA ILE A 196 5.39 -17.18 -7.81
C ILE A 196 6.17 -18.23 -7.02
N ALA A 197 7.45 -18.40 -7.32
CA ALA A 197 8.30 -19.39 -6.64
C ALA A 197 8.41 -19.12 -5.13
N TYR A 198 8.35 -17.85 -4.73
CA TYR A 198 8.34 -17.43 -3.32
C TYR A 198 6.95 -17.54 -2.66
N GLY A 199 5.88 -17.73 -3.44
CA GLY A 199 4.52 -17.83 -2.91
C GLY A 199 3.83 -16.49 -2.59
N LEU A 200 4.37 -15.37 -3.08
CA LEU A 200 3.71 -14.05 -2.95
C LEU A 200 2.47 -13.95 -3.83
N VAL A 201 2.51 -14.61 -4.98
CA VAL A 201 1.42 -14.69 -5.94
C VAL A 201 1.30 -16.12 -6.47
N ASP A 202 0.18 -16.46 -7.09
CA ASP A 202 -0.10 -17.83 -7.54
C ASP A 202 0.30 -18.06 -9.00
N ARG A 203 0.15 -17.04 -9.87
CA ARG A 203 0.45 -17.17 -11.30
C ARG A 203 0.56 -15.80 -12.01
N VAL A 204 1.15 -15.84 -13.20
CA VAL A 204 1.12 -14.70 -14.14
C VAL A 204 -0.28 -14.60 -14.74
N ALA A 205 -0.81 -13.39 -14.84
CA ALA A 205 -2.09 -13.12 -15.47
C ALA A 205 -1.98 -13.33 -17.00
N GLY A 206 -2.93 -14.07 -17.56
CA GLY A 206 -3.08 -14.20 -19.01
C GLY A 206 -3.62 -12.95 -19.68
N ASN A 207 -3.59 -12.90 -21.02
CA ASN A 207 -4.11 -11.77 -21.79
C ASN A 207 -5.60 -11.56 -21.48
N GLY A 208 -5.97 -10.35 -21.08
CA GLY A 208 -7.34 -9.97 -20.72
C GLY A 208 -7.79 -10.41 -19.33
N GLU A 209 -7.15 -11.40 -18.72
CA GLU A 209 -7.56 -12.00 -17.45
C GLU A 209 -7.43 -11.05 -16.25
N ALA A 210 -6.47 -10.15 -16.28
CA ALA A 210 -6.24 -9.19 -15.18
C ALA A 210 -7.42 -8.23 -14.96
N PHE A 211 -8.34 -8.12 -15.89
CA PHE A 211 -9.42 -7.12 -15.90
C PHE A 211 -10.81 -7.71 -16.13
N THR A 212 -10.94 -9.01 -16.30
CA THR A 212 -12.24 -9.66 -16.34
C THR A 212 -12.72 -9.93 -14.91
N ALA A 213 -13.83 -9.29 -14.52
CA ALA A 213 -14.60 -9.76 -13.38
C ALA A 213 -14.91 -11.25 -13.58
N SER A 214 -14.84 -12.06 -12.52
CA SER A 214 -15.31 -13.45 -12.59
C SER A 214 -16.77 -13.42 -13.07
N GLU A 215 -17.02 -13.75 -14.34
CA GLU A 215 -18.36 -14.16 -14.74
C GLU A 215 -18.58 -15.50 -14.07
N ASP A 216 -19.51 -15.52 -13.11
CA ASP A 216 -19.95 -16.73 -12.45
C ASP A 216 -20.40 -17.76 -13.50
N ARG A 217 -19.79 -18.94 -13.45
CA ARG A 217 -20.40 -20.18 -13.97
C ARG A 217 -21.06 -20.92 -12.84
#